data_4586518a55a3de9913dae82faee523a4
#
_entry.id   4586518a55a3de9913dae82faee523a4
#
_cell.length_a   1.000
_cell.length_b   1.000
_cell.length_c   1.000
_cell.angle_alpha   90.00
_cell.angle_beta   90.00
_cell.angle_gamma   90.00
#
_symmetry.space_group_name_H-M   'P 1'
#
loop_
_entity.id
_entity.type
_entity.pdbx_description
1 polymer ?
#
loop_
_entity_poly.entity_id
_entity_poly.type
_entity_poly.pdbx_seq_one_letter_code
_entity_poly.pdbx_strand_id
1 'polypeptide(L)'
;KDLKIQKDIDVLFFGKVNKDRKIFLDYLSNNGVNLKVVGNNSENRVLDTELVNLICRSKIVVNFSKTTWGKIMNIPEKNVFSYQYQFKGRIVQAGLCGTACISEYAPHHNLMYKNDELIQFSTKEECLKIIANFLKNPNKLENYKSKFSQKTIDTYEDEKTLLRLNNFVENKLFNNKNQKKHILSKLPYWYLRICAKQIILRDINIYKIFSSIFHLKEVFSLIKGSNNFVKLLIMIESSLNILWFSLVRVLRQKGVGKNRYADEY
;
A
#
# COMPACT_ATOMS: atom_id res chain seq x y z
N LYS A 1 27.53 10.08 8.23
CA LYS A 1 28.16 11.04 7.27
C LYS A 1 27.05 11.55 6.39
N ASP A 2 26.65 12.82 6.56
CA ASP A 2 25.69 13.50 5.72
C ASP A 2 26.28 13.65 4.31
N LEU A 3 25.95 12.70 3.44
CA LEU A 3 26.18 12.88 2.02
C LEU A 3 25.31 14.06 1.58
N LYS A 4 25.89 15.22 1.33
CA LYS A 4 25.23 16.38 0.71
C LYS A 4 24.83 16.01 -0.72
N ILE A 5 23.72 15.28 -0.86
CA ILE A 5 23.18 14.91 -2.16
C ILE A 5 22.55 16.17 -2.77
N GLN A 6 22.99 16.54 -3.96
CA GLN A 6 22.42 17.67 -4.69
C GLN A 6 20.95 17.36 -5.03
N LYS A 7 20.04 18.27 -4.64
CA LYS A 7 18.62 18.17 -4.92
C LYS A 7 18.28 18.85 -6.25
N ASP A 8 18.33 18.06 -7.32
CA ASP A 8 18.11 18.49 -8.70
C ASP A 8 16.69 18.19 -9.24
N ILE A 9 15.87 17.46 -8.47
CA ILE A 9 14.47 17.13 -8.79
C ILE A 9 13.57 17.94 -7.85
N ASP A 10 12.69 18.79 -8.40
CA ASP A 10 11.76 19.53 -7.55
C ASP A 10 10.72 18.62 -6.92
N VAL A 11 10.06 17.79 -7.75
CA VAL A 11 9.00 16.88 -7.30
C VAL A 11 9.21 15.49 -7.87
N LEU A 12 9.12 14.48 -7.01
CA LEU A 12 9.12 13.07 -7.40
C LEU A 12 7.74 12.44 -7.13
N PHE A 13 7.23 11.73 -8.11
CA PHE A 13 6.20 10.72 -7.90
C PHE A 13 6.73 9.34 -8.31
N PHE A 14 6.52 8.34 -7.47
CA PHE A 14 6.85 6.95 -7.78
C PHE A 14 5.68 6.01 -7.46
N GLY A 15 5.45 5.06 -8.35
CA GLY A 15 4.37 4.07 -8.26
C GLY A 15 3.38 4.13 -9.42
N LYS A 16 2.27 3.40 -9.30
CA LYS A 16 1.31 3.23 -10.39
C LYS A 16 0.66 4.55 -10.81
N VAL A 17 0.77 4.89 -12.09
CA VAL A 17 0.09 6.01 -12.73
C VAL A 17 -1.16 5.48 -13.41
N ASN A 18 -2.34 5.79 -12.86
CA ASN A 18 -3.63 5.59 -13.50
C ASN A 18 -4.06 6.87 -14.23
N LYS A 19 -5.21 6.84 -14.91
CA LYS A 19 -5.74 7.98 -15.67
C LYS A 19 -5.87 9.27 -14.84
N ASP A 20 -6.42 9.16 -13.62
CA ASP A 20 -6.64 10.33 -12.75
C ASP A 20 -5.32 10.91 -12.25
N ARG A 21 -4.39 10.04 -11.85
CA ARG A 21 -3.03 10.47 -11.44
C ARG A 21 -2.28 11.08 -12.61
N LYS A 22 -2.42 10.53 -13.82
CA LYS A 22 -1.81 11.11 -15.01
C LYS A 22 -2.28 12.53 -15.22
N ILE A 23 -3.60 12.77 -15.23
CA ILE A 23 -4.17 14.12 -15.37
C ILE A 23 -3.63 15.07 -14.30
N PHE A 24 -3.50 14.60 -13.05
CA PHE A 24 -2.97 15.40 -11.95
C PHE A 24 -1.48 15.73 -12.15
N LEU A 25 -0.67 14.73 -12.49
CA LEU A 25 0.77 14.90 -12.71
C LEU A 25 1.07 15.76 -13.94
N ASP A 26 0.32 15.56 -15.03
CA ASP A 26 0.39 16.39 -16.24
C ASP A 26 0.06 17.86 -15.89
N TYR A 27 -0.95 18.10 -15.04
CA TYR A 27 -1.27 19.45 -14.57
C TYR A 27 -0.11 20.10 -13.81
N LEU A 28 0.58 19.40 -12.92
CA LEU A 28 1.75 19.93 -12.22
C LEU A 28 2.89 20.25 -13.20
N SER A 29 3.18 19.35 -14.12
CA SER A 29 4.22 19.54 -15.14
C SER A 29 3.92 20.74 -16.06
N ASN A 30 2.69 20.87 -16.54
CA ASN A 30 2.25 21.96 -17.40
C ASN A 30 2.28 23.33 -16.70
N ASN A 31 2.29 23.35 -15.37
CA ASN A 31 2.45 24.56 -14.56
C ASN A 31 3.90 24.79 -14.09
N GLY A 32 4.89 24.21 -14.80
CA GLY A 32 6.31 24.52 -14.62
C GLY A 32 6.99 23.79 -13.46
N VAL A 33 6.37 22.76 -12.88
CA VAL A 33 7.02 21.93 -11.86
C VAL A 33 7.99 20.97 -12.54
N ASN A 34 9.27 20.98 -12.17
CA ASN A 34 10.25 19.97 -12.58
C ASN A 34 9.90 18.62 -11.90
N LEU A 35 9.06 17.86 -12.58
CA LEU A 35 8.45 16.63 -12.07
C LEU A 35 9.13 15.38 -12.66
N LYS A 36 9.66 14.53 -11.79
CA LYS A 36 10.12 13.18 -12.14
C LYS A 36 9.05 12.16 -11.77
N VAL A 37 8.68 11.31 -12.72
CA VAL A 37 7.72 10.20 -12.50
C VAL A 37 8.43 8.88 -12.77
N VAL A 38 8.39 7.94 -11.80
CA VAL A 38 8.99 6.62 -11.93
C VAL A 38 8.05 5.52 -11.44
N GLY A 39 8.19 4.35 -12.06
CA GLY A 39 7.50 3.15 -11.64
C GLY A 39 6.24 2.82 -12.45
N ASN A 40 6.00 1.57 -12.58
CA ASN A 40 4.82 0.82 -12.99
C ASN A 40 4.63 0.41 -14.45
N ASN A 41 5.39 0.92 -15.39
CA ASN A 41 5.52 0.27 -16.70
C ASN A 41 6.89 -0.43 -16.72
N SER A 42 7.01 -1.55 -17.41
CA SER A 42 8.27 -2.29 -17.57
C SER A 42 9.46 -1.42 -17.98
N GLU A 43 9.18 -0.35 -18.71
CA GLU A 43 10.18 0.60 -19.23
C GLU A 43 10.67 1.63 -18.18
N ASN A 44 9.86 1.94 -17.15
CA ASN A 44 10.17 2.97 -16.14
C ASN A 44 10.34 2.39 -14.73
N ARG A 45 10.54 1.08 -14.63
CA ARG A 45 10.80 0.44 -13.35
C ARG A 45 12.26 0.65 -12.97
N VAL A 46 12.47 1.21 -11.78
CA VAL A 46 13.80 1.41 -11.22
C VAL A 46 14.07 0.38 -10.11
N LEU A 47 15.33 0.06 -9.88
CA LEU A 47 15.76 -0.76 -8.74
C LEU A 47 15.54 0.00 -7.41
N ASP A 48 15.40 -0.72 -6.32
CA ASP A 48 15.16 -0.11 -5.00
C ASP A 48 16.29 0.86 -4.60
N THR A 49 17.55 0.53 -4.91
CA THR A 49 18.70 1.41 -4.66
C THR A 49 18.64 2.71 -5.48
N GLU A 50 18.21 2.60 -6.73
CA GLU A 50 18.00 3.76 -7.61
C GLU A 50 16.82 4.61 -7.12
N LEU A 51 15.74 3.97 -6.67
CA LEU A 51 14.60 4.67 -6.10
C LEU A 51 14.99 5.49 -4.86
N VAL A 52 15.77 4.91 -3.94
CA VAL A 52 16.29 5.63 -2.77
C VAL A 52 17.11 6.85 -3.21
N ASN A 53 17.99 6.69 -4.20
CA ASN A 53 18.77 7.80 -4.75
C ASN A 53 17.86 8.91 -5.33
N LEU A 54 16.84 8.55 -6.11
CA LEU A 54 15.87 9.51 -6.66
C LEU A 54 15.10 10.24 -5.55
N ILE A 55 14.68 9.53 -4.49
CA ILE A 55 14.02 10.16 -3.35
C ILE A 55 14.97 11.16 -2.67
N CYS A 56 16.22 10.77 -2.42
CA CYS A 56 17.22 11.64 -1.79
C CYS A 56 17.56 12.88 -2.65
N ARG A 57 17.53 12.77 -3.99
CA ARG A 57 17.75 13.89 -4.93
C ARG A 57 16.53 14.78 -5.10
N SER A 58 15.38 14.39 -4.60
CA SER A 58 14.15 15.16 -4.74
C SER A 58 13.97 16.15 -3.58
N LYS A 59 13.39 17.31 -3.87
CA LYS A 59 12.99 18.27 -2.84
C LYS A 59 11.69 17.83 -2.15
N ILE A 60 10.71 17.36 -2.94
CA ILE A 60 9.38 17.00 -2.48
C ILE A 60 8.95 15.68 -3.15
N VAL A 61 8.36 14.78 -2.36
CA VAL A 61 7.63 13.60 -2.85
C VAL A 61 6.14 13.88 -2.79
N VAL A 62 5.40 13.56 -3.85
CA VAL A 62 3.94 13.64 -3.87
C VAL A 62 3.36 12.23 -3.67
N ASN A 63 2.42 12.10 -2.73
CA ASN A 63 1.69 10.86 -2.47
C ASN A 63 0.21 10.98 -2.81
N PHE A 64 -0.34 9.93 -3.43
CA PHE A 64 -1.79 9.76 -3.62
C PHE A 64 -2.29 8.62 -2.73
N SER A 65 -3.27 8.93 -1.90
CA SER A 65 -3.80 8.02 -0.88
C SER A 65 -5.00 7.20 -1.36
N LYS A 66 -5.75 7.70 -2.36
CA LYS A 66 -6.90 6.96 -2.90
C LYS A 66 -6.48 5.64 -3.55
N THR A 67 -7.32 4.64 -3.35
CA THR A 67 -7.14 3.33 -4.00
C THR A 67 -7.51 3.41 -5.47
N THR A 68 -6.89 2.56 -6.30
CA THR A 68 -7.07 2.56 -7.76
C THR A 68 -7.55 1.21 -8.27
N TRP A 69 -8.55 0.64 -7.64
CA TRP A 69 -9.04 -0.71 -7.94
C TRP A 69 -10.03 -0.79 -9.13
N GLY A 70 -10.17 0.26 -9.91
CA GLY A 70 -11.27 0.46 -10.85
C GLY A 70 -11.47 -0.55 -11.97
N LYS A 71 -10.50 -1.38 -12.36
CA LYS A 71 -10.65 -2.22 -13.56
C LYS A 71 -10.96 -3.70 -13.33
N ILE A 72 -10.84 -4.22 -12.10
CA ILE A 72 -10.89 -5.67 -11.89
C ILE A 72 -12.31 -6.24 -11.83
N MET A 73 -13.33 -5.44 -11.56
CA MET A 73 -14.67 -5.96 -11.25
C MET A 73 -15.85 -5.36 -12.07
N ASN A 74 -15.64 -4.60 -13.11
CA ASN A 74 -16.72 -3.87 -13.85
C ASN A 74 -17.70 -3.11 -12.94
N ILE A 75 -17.27 -2.76 -11.72
CA ILE A 75 -18.05 -1.94 -10.81
C ILE A 75 -17.81 -0.48 -11.19
N PRO A 76 -18.86 0.34 -11.34
CA PRO A 76 -18.70 1.76 -11.61
C PRO A 76 -17.79 2.39 -10.57
N GLU A 77 -16.61 2.88 -10.99
CA GLU A 77 -15.52 3.38 -10.15
C GLU A 77 -15.95 4.43 -9.12
N LYS A 78 -17.08 5.09 -9.35
CA LYS A 78 -17.48 6.27 -8.60
C LYS A 78 -18.06 6.00 -7.21
N ASN A 79 -18.58 4.80 -6.93
CA ASN A 79 -19.44 4.65 -5.75
C ASN A 79 -18.82 3.93 -4.53
N VAL A 80 -17.83 3.05 -4.71
CA VAL A 80 -17.28 2.26 -3.59
C VAL A 80 -15.84 2.65 -3.27
N PHE A 81 -15.03 2.91 -4.29
CA PHE A 81 -13.59 3.14 -4.11
C PHE A 81 -13.19 4.61 -3.95
N SER A 82 -14.07 5.55 -4.29
CA SER A 82 -13.84 6.99 -4.11
C SER A 82 -13.61 7.40 -2.64
N TYR A 83 -14.09 6.57 -1.71
CA TYR A 83 -13.94 6.77 -0.26
C TYR A 83 -12.90 5.85 0.38
N GLN A 84 -12.22 5.02 -0.40
CA GLN A 84 -11.18 4.16 0.14
C GLN A 84 -9.81 4.82 0.03
N TYR A 85 -9.21 5.03 1.18
CA TYR A 85 -7.88 5.59 1.31
C TYR A 85 -6.92 4.52 1.85
N GLN A 86 -5.67 4.59 1.44
CA GLN A 86 -4.61 3.70 1.93
C GLN A 86 -3.45 4.53 2.45
N PHE A 87 -2.89 4.13 3.57
CA PHE A 87 -1.59 4.60 3.98
C PHE A 87 -0.53 3.97 3.07
N LYS A 88 0.15 4.80 2.30
CA LYS A 88 1.14 4.32 1.31
C LYS A 88 2.54 4.37 1.89
N GLY A 89 3.33 3.32 1.64
CA GLY A 89 4.74 3.25 2.03
C GLY A 89 5.60 4.43 1.53
N ARG A 90 5.17 5.13 0.47
CA ARG A 90 5.84 6.35 -0.04
C ARG A 90 6.06 7.42 1.01
N ILE A 91 5.08 7.62 1.90
CA ILE A 91 5.18 8.59 2.99
C ILE A 91 6.36 8.22 3.90
N VAL A 92 6.41 6.95 4.30
CA VAL A 92 7.48 6.44 5.16
C VAL A 92 8.83 6.47 4.45
N GLN A 93 8.89 6.00 3.19
CA GLN A 93 10.13 6.00 2.40
C GLN A 93 10.69 7.42 2.22
N ALA A 94 9.85 8.41 1.92
CA ALA A 94 10.28 9.80 1.81
C ALA A 94 10.85 10.33 3.14
N GLY A 95 10.17 10.07 4.26
CA GLY A 95 10.60 10.55 5.57
C GLY A 95 11.90 9.90 6.04
N LEU A 96 12.07 8.59 5.85
CA LEU A 96 13.30 7.88 6.17
C LEU A 96 14.49 8.32 5.31
N CYS A 97 14.23 8.74 4.05
CA CYS A 97 15.24 9.32 3.17
C CYS A 97 15.50 10.83 3.43
N GLY A 98 14.88 11.42 4.44
CA GLY A 98 15.06 12.85 4.73
C GLY A 98 14.52 13.76 3.62
N THR A 99 13.44 13.37 2.94
CA THR A 99 12.83 14.14 1.85
C THR A 99 11.40 14.52 2.25
N ALA A 100 11.01 15.79 2.00
CA ALA A 100 9.66 16.26 2.28
C ALA A 100 8.61 15.44 1.51
N CYS A 101 7.49 15.11 2.14
CA CYS A 101 6.36 14.46 1.49
C CYS A 101 5.10 15.31 1.67
N ILE A 102 4.37 15.55 0.60
CA ILE A 102 3.00 16.08 0.66
C ILE A 102 2.04 15.00 0.16
N SER A 103 0.90 14.87 0.81
CA SER A 103 -0.01 13.74 0.54
C SER A 103 -1.40 14.21 0.17
N GLU A 104 -2.02 13.49 -0.76
CA GLU A 104 -3.47 13.58 -0.91
C GLU A 104 -4.14 13.29 0.43
N TYR A 105 -5.17 14.07 0.76
CA TYR A 105 -5.91 13.96 2.01
C TYR A 105 -6.40 12.52 2.25
N ALA A 106 -6.22 12.04 3.47
CA ALA A 106 -6.82 10.82 3.97
C ALA A 106 -7.06 10.92 5.48
N PRO A 107 -8.26 10.57 5.97
CA PRO A 107 -8.63 10.74 7.38
C PRO A 107 -7.65 10.09 8.36
N HIS A 108 -7.11 8.92 8.01
CA HIS A 108 -6.21 8.16 8.87
C HIS A 108 -4.79 8.77 8.99
N HIS A 109 -4.41 9.71 8.11
CA HIS A 109 -3.11 10.38 8.24
C HIS A 109 -3.00 11.15 9.54
N ASN A 110 -4.09 11.77 9.99
CA ASN A 110 -4.14 12.54 11.23
C ASN A 110 -3.99 11.70 12.50
N LEU A 111 -4.13 10.36 12.39
CA LEU A 111 -3.85 9.44 13.48
C LEU A 111 -2.34 9.22 13.71
N MET A 112 -1.53 9.49 12.68
CA MET A 112 -0.10 9.18 12.67
C MET A 112 0.77 10.43 12.63
N TYR A 113 0.30 11.50 11.98
CA TYR A 113 0.99 12.75 11.77
C TYR A 113 0.10 13.92 12.15
N LYS A 114 0.67 14.94 12.78
CA LYS A 114 -0.02 16.23 12.95
C LYS A 114 -0.03 17.00 11.63
N ASN A 115 -0.86 18.05 11.55
CA ASN A 115 -1.01 18.85 10.32
C ASN A 115 0.29 19.57 9.88
N ASP A 116 1.20 19.83 10.81
CA ASP A 116 2.51 20.43 10.52
C ASP A 116 3.62 19.38 10.29
N GLU A 117 3.33 18.10 10.55
CA GLU A 117 4.23 16.96 10.29
C GLU A 117 3.97 16.34 8.91
N LEU A 118 2.71 16.23 8.47
CA LEU A 118 2.34 15.78 7.12
C LEU A 118 1.30 16.72 6.50
N ILE A 119 1.76 17.57 5.58
CA ILE A 119 0.89 18.48 4.85
C ILE A 119 0.09 17.69 3.81
N GLN A 120 -1.22 17.92 3.80
CA GLN A 120 -2.16 17.24 2.92
C GLN A 120 -2.79 18.22 1.93
N PHE A 121 -3.19 17.73 0.76
CA PHE A 121 -3.93 18.46 -0.26
C PHE A 121 -5.17 17.67 -0.71
N SER A 122 -6.20 18.37 -1.12
CA SER A 122 -7.44 17.77 -1.63
C SER A 122 -7.61 17.95 -3.15
N THR A 123 -6.99 18.98 -3.72
CA THR A 123 -7.07 19.28 -5.16
C THR A 123 -5.68 19.47 -5.78
N LYS A 124 -5.61 19.39 -7.10
CA LYS A 124 -4.36 19.63 -7.84
C LYS A 124 -3.88 21.08 -7.75
N GLU A 125 -4.81 22.02 -7.65
CA GLU A 125 -4.54 23.46 -7.48
C GLU A 125 -3.91 23.73 -6.10
N GLU A 126 -4.44 23.10 -5.06
CA GLU A 126 -3.89 23.17 -3.70
C GLU A 126 -2.49 22.56 -3.64
N CYS A 127 -2.31 21.40 -4.24
CA CYS A 127 -1.01 20.74 -4.35
C CYS A 127 0.02 21.65 -5.04
N LEU A 128 -0.35 22.25 -6.17
CA LEU A 128 0.53 23.17 -6.90
C LEU A 128 0.89 24.40 -6.04
N LYS A 129 -0.07 24.99 -5.32
CA LYS A 129 0.20 26.13 -4.41
C LYS A 129 1.18 25.76 -3.29
N ILE A 130 1.03 24.57 -2.70
CA ILE A 130 1.95 24.07 -1.66
C ILE A 130 3.36 23.91 -2.23
N ILE A 131 3.48 23.24 -3.39
CA ILE A 131 4.78 23.05 -4.08
C ILE A 131 5.42 24.39 -4.38
N ALA A 132 4.70 25.30 -5.03
CA ALA A 132 5.21 26.61 -5.40
C ALA A 132 5.67 27.42 -4.18
N ASN A 133 4.91 27.36 -3.06
CA ASN A 133 5.30 28.02 -1.83
C ASN A 133 6.60 27.45 -1.23
N PHE A 134 6.76 26.13 -1.25
CA PHE A 134 7.99 25.48 -0.76
C PHE A 134 9.20 25.77 -1.65
N LEU A 135 9.03 25.73 -2.97
CA LEU A 135 10.13 26.01 -3.90
C LEU A 135 10.59 27.48 -3.82
N LYS A 136 9.67 28.42 -3.56
CA LYS A 136 9.98 29.85 -3.34
C LYS A 136 10.61 30.12 -1.97
N ASN A 137 10.38 29.26 -0.98
CA ASN A 137 10.80 29.46 0.41
C ASN A 137 11.60 28.25 0.91
N PRO A 138 12.89 28.09 0.54
CA PRO A 138 13.70 26.93 0.92
C PRO A 138 13.79 26.70 2.43
N ASN A 139 13.87 27.76 3.23
CA ASN A 139 13.92 27.64 4.70
C ASN A 139 12.63 27.02 5.28
N LYS A 140 11.47 27.37 4.69
CA LYS A 140 10.19 26.79 5.08
C LYS A 140 10.10 25.30 4.72
N LEU A 141 10.61 24.95 3.54
CA LEU A 141 10.71 23.56 3.09
C LEU A 141 11.62 22.75 4.01
N GLU A 142 12.78 23.28 4.37
CA GLU A 142 13.75 22.60 5.23
C GLU A 142 13.19 22.36 6.64
N ASN A 143 12.54 23.36 7.23
CA ASN A 143 11.87 23.21 8.53
C ASN A 143 10.75 22.16 8.48
N TYR A 144 9.92 22.18 7.44
CA TYR A 144 8.88 21.17 7.25
C TYR A 144 9.48 19.77 7.08
N LYS A 145 10.46 19.62 6.20
CA LYS A 145 11.18 18.37 5.93
C LYS A 145 11.75 17.77 7.21
N SER A 146 12.40 18.60 8.03
CA SER A 146 13.01 18.18 9.29
C SER A 146 11.97 17.62 10.26
N LYS A 147 10.84 18.32 10.47
CA LYS A 147 9.75 17.86 11.32
C LYS A 147 9.13 16.53 10.82
N PHE A 148 8.83 16.46 9.52
CA PHE A 148 8.26 15.28 8.89
C PHE A 148 9.19 14.07 8.98
N SER A 149 10.49 14.26 8.66
CA SER A 149 11.48 13.20 8.71
C SER A 149 11.70 12.70 10.14
N GLN A 150 11.87 13.60 11.10
CA GLN A 150 12.04 13.26 12.50
C GLN A 150 10.85 12.44 13.02
N LYS A 151 9.63 12.89 12.75
CA LYS A 151 8.41 12.14 13.11
C LYS A 151 8.37 10.76 12.48
N THR A 152 8.78 10.65 11.21
CA THR A 152 8.81 9.37 10.50
C THR A 152 9.85 8.42 11.10
N ILE A 153 11.06 8.90 11.39
CA ILE A 153 12.11 8.12 12.04
C ILE A 153 11.63 7.65 13.41
N ASP A 154 11.08 8.53 14.24
CA ASP A 154 10.59 8.20 15.56
C ASP A 154 9.46 7.16 15.55
N THR A 155 8.72 7.12 14.45
CA THR A 155 7.59 6.20 14.29
C THR A 155 7.96 4.87 13.66
N TYR A 156 8.88 4.85 12.70
CA TYR A 156 9.13 3.70 11.81
C TYR A 156 10.57 3.20 11.79
N GLU A 157 11.45 3.76 12.60
CA GLU A 157 12.80 3.20 12.76
C GLU A 157 12.71 1.73 13.23
N ASP A 158 13.50 0.86 12.60
CA ASP A 158 13.40 -0.59 12.75
C ASP A 158 13.44 -1.04 14.20
N GLU A 159 14.40 -0.54 14.98
CA GLU A 159 14.52 -0.92 16.39
C GLU A 159 13.30 -0.54 17.21
N LYS A 160 12.79 0.69 17.02
CA LYS A 160 11.60 1.17 17.74
C LYS A 160 10.35 0.43 17.30
N THR A 161 10.28 0.05 16.02
CA THR A 161 9.15 -0.69 15.46
C THR A 161 9.16 -2.13 15.95
N LEU A 162 10.31 -2.79 15.96
CA LEU A 162 10.47 -4.14 16.50
C LEU A 162 10.19 -4.20 18.01
N LEU A 163 10.66 -3.20 18.77
CA LEU A 163 10.38 -3.12 20.20
C LEU A 163 8.87 -2.98 20.48
N ARG A 164 8.17 -2.12 19.73
CA ARG A 164 6.70 -1.97 19.85
C ARG A 164 5.97 -3.24 19.46
N LEU A 165 6.42 -3.92 18.40
CA LEU A 165 5.85 -5.18 17.95
C LEU A 165 6.06 -6.27 19.02
N ASN A 166 7.26 -6.39 19.57
CA ASN A 166 7.56 -7.32 20.65
C ASN A 166 6.69 -7.05 21.88
N ASN A 167 6.62 -5.80 22.35
CA ASN A 167 5.78 -5.42 23.47
C ASN A 167 4.30 -5.73 23.21
N PHE A 168 3.81 -5.50 21.99
CA PHE A 168 2.45 -5.84 21.59
C PHE A 168 2.23 -7.36 21.60
N VAL A 169 3.16 -8.12 21.05
CA VAL A 169 3.12 -9.58 21.02
C VAL A 169 3.14 -10.15 22.44
N GLU A 170 4.07 -9.70 23.28
CA GLU A 170 4.16 -10.16 24.66
C GLU A 170 2.90 -9.83 25.46
N ASN A 171 2.44 -8.60 25.41
CA ASN A 171 1.25 -8.18 26.16
C ASN A 171 -0.04 -8.85 25.67
N LYS A 172 -0.18 -9.09 24.34
CA LYS A 172 -1.41 -9.67 23.78
C LYS A 172 -1.40 -11.18 23.70
N LEU A 173 -0.28 -11.81 23.41
CA LEU A 173 -0.20 -13.26 23.25
C LEU A 173 0.01 -14.00 24.56
N PHE A 174 0.83 -13.46 25.46
CA PHE A 174 1.11 -14.14 26.74
C PHE A 174 0.04 -13.89 27.79
N ASN A 175 -0.58 -12.72 27.81
CA ASN A 175 -1.65 -12.41 28.78
C ASN A 175 -3.05 -12.89 28.38
N ASN A 176 -3.26 -13.39 27.16
CA ASN A 176 -4.58 -13.71 26.61
C ASN A 176 -4.74 -15.12 26.04
N LYS A 177 -4.07 -16.13 26.62
CA LYS A 177 -4.26 -17.54 26.19
C LYS A 177 -5.73 -17.98 26.13
N ASN A 178 -6.60 -17.41 26.95
CA ASN A 178 -8.02 -17.75 26.99
C ASN A 178 -8.93 -16.91 26.06
N GLN A 179 -8.48 -15.74 25.58
CA GLN A 179 -9.29 -14.89 24.70
C GLN A 179 -9.27 -15.28 23.22
N LYS A 180 -8.27 -16.03 22.75
CA LYS A 180 -8.19 -16.44 21.33
C LYS A 180 -9.42 -17.17 20.83
N LYS A 181 -10.02 -18.05 21.65
CA LYS A 181 -11.23 -18.80 21.26
C LYS A 181 -12.46 -17.91 21.09
N HIS A 182 -12.56 -16.82 21.86
CA HIS A 182 -13.76 -15.97 21.88
C HIS A 182 -13.76 -14.89 20.79
N ILE A 183 -12.59 -14.43 20.35
CA ILE A 183 -12.47 -13.37 19.32
C ILE A 183 -12.79 -13.94 17.95
N LEU A 184 -12.28 -15.13 17.61
CA LEU A 184 -12.54 -15.77 16.31
C LEU A 184 -14.03 -16.12 16.10
N SER A 185 -14.76 -16.43 17.16
CA SER A 185 -16.20 -16.70 17.07
C SER A 185 -17.05 -15.46 16.77
N LYS A 186 -16.50 -14.26 17.00
CA LYS A 186 -17.17 -12.96 16.79
C LYS A 186 -16.74 -12.24 15.52
N LEU A 187 -15.74 -12.78 14.80
CA LEU A 187 -15.30 -12.17 13.56
C LEU A 187 -16.38 -12.25 12.49
N PRO A 188 -16.67 -11.16 11.78
CA PRO A 188 -17.64 -11.17 10.69
C PRO A 188 -17.24 -12.15 9.59
N TYR A 189 -18.22 -12.77 8.96
CA TYR A 189 -18.03 -13.72 7.84
C TYR A 189 -17.08 -13.18 6.76
N TRP A 190 -17.26 -11.93 6.34
CA TRP A 190 -16.43 -11.33 5.31
C TRP A 190 -14.95 -11.27 5.69
N TYR A 191 -14.62 -11.05 6.96
CA TYR A 191 -13.23 -11.03 7.43
C TYR A 191 -12.61 -12.43 7.40
N LEU A 192 -13.31 -13.41 7.92
CA LEU A 192 -12.87 -14.83 7.88
C LEU A 192 -12.68 -15.30 6.43
N ARG A 193 -13.58 -14.89 5.53
CA ARG A 193 -13.50 -15.15 4.09
C ARG A 193 -12.24 -14.57 3.46
N ILE A 194 -11.90 -13.32 3.78
CA ILE A 194 -10.67 -12.68 3.28
C ILE A 194 -9.43 -13.42 3.79
N CYS A 195 -9.36 -13.73 5.08
CA CYS A 195 -8.24 -14.47 5.65
C CYS A 195 -8.09 -15.87 5.02
N ALA A 196 -9.19 -16.60 4.83
CA ALA A 196 -9.20 -17.90 4.16
C ALA A 196 -8.67 -17.78 2.72
N LYS A 197 -9.12 -16.77 1.97
CA LYS A 197 -8.65 -16.51 0.61
C LYS A 197 -7.15 -16.20 0.56
N GLN A 198 -6.63 -15.42 1.51
CA GLN A 198 -5.20 -15.12 1.61
C GLN A 198 -4.37 -16.38 1.90
N ILE A 199 -4.83 -17.26 2.78
CA ILE A 199 -4.17 -18.54 3.06
C ILE A 199 -4.08 -19.38 1.78
N ILE A 200 -5.18 -19.48 1.02
CA ILE A 200 -5.23 -20.26 -0.22
C ILE A 200 -4.31 -19.69 -1.29
N LEU A 201 -4.27 -18.34 -1.42
CA LEU A 201 -3.50 -17.68 -2.47
C LEU A 201 -1.98 -17.63 -2.19
N ARG A 202 -1.56 -17.85 -0.95
CA ARG A 202 -0.16 -17.70 -0.54
C ARG A 202 0.82 -18.56 -1.35
N ASP A 203 0.44 -19.80 -1.71
CA ASP A 203 1.35 -20.76 -2.33
C ASP A 203 0.73 -21.56 -3.50
N ILE A 204 -0.04 -20.92 -4.37
CA ILE A 204 -0.62 -21.63 -5.52
C ILE A 204 0.48 -22.00 -6.52
N ASN A 205 1.04 -23.19 -6.38
CA ASN A 205 1.96 -23.77 -7.33
C ASN A 205 1.35 -25.05 -7.95
N ILE A 206 1.35 -25.14 -9.31
CA ILE A 206 0.68 -26.23 -10.07
C ILE A 206 1.16 -27.62 -9.67
N TYR A 207 2.45 -27.75 -9.33
CA TYR A 207 3.03 -29.03 -8.94
C TYR A 207 2.61 -29.49 -7.54
N LYS A 208 1.81 -28.70 -6.81
CA LYS A 208 1.43 -28.96 -5.43
C LYS A 208 -0.10 -28.92 -5.21
N ILE A 209 -0.90 -29.54 -6.08
CA ILE A 209 -2.34 -29.72 -5.82
C ILE A 209 -2.55 -30.38 -4.45
N PHE A 210 -1.68 -31.29 -4.03
CA PHE A 210 -1.69 -31.89 -2.69
C PHE A 210 -1.39 -30.88 -1.57
N SER A 211 -0.60 -29.81 -1.83
CA SER A 211 -0.40 -28.78 -0.80
C SER A 211 -1.64 -27.93 -0.55
N SER A 212 -2.56 -27.85 -1.50
CA SER A 212 -3.85 -27.16 -1.32
C SER A 212 -4.72 -27.82 -0.24
N ILE A 213 -4.56 -29.13 0.01
CA ILE A 213 -5.22 -29.84 1.12
C ILE A 213 -4.69 -29.34 2.47
N PHE A 214 -3.41 -29.04 2.59
CA PHE A 214 -2.84 -28.44 3.81
C PHE A 214 -3.41 -27.04 4.06
N HIS A 215 -3.61 -26.24 3.01
CA HIS A 215 -4.24 -24.94 3.13
C HIS A 215 -5.69 -25.02 3.60
N LEU A 216 -6.46 -26.02 3.17
CA LEU A 216 -7.80 -26.26 3.70
C LEU A 216 -7.77 -26.59 5.19
N LYS A 217 -6.76 -27.34 5.69
CA LYS A 217 -6.60 -27.59 7.12
C LYS A 217 -6.31 -26.28 7.89
N GLU A 218 -5.47 -25.38 7.35
CA GLU A 218 -5.22 -24.06 7.93
C GLU A 218 -6.50 -23.22 7.98
N VAL A 219 -7.27 -23.20 6.88
CA VAL A 219 -8.57 -22.52 6.83
C VAL A 219 -9.53 -23.10 7.85
N PHE A 220 -9.63 -24.43 7.95
CA PHE A 220 -10.47 -25.08 8.95
C PHE A 220 -10.05 -24.71 10.37
N SER A 221 -8.75 -24.67 10.66
CA SER A 221 -8.22 -24.22 11.96
C SER A 221 -8.59 -22.76 12.26
N LEU A 222 -8.53 -21.89 11.25
CA LEU A 222 -8.90 -20.48 11.38
C LEU A 222 -10.38 -20.31 11.78
N ILE A 223 -11.28 -21.08 11.15
CA ILE A 223 -12.73 -20.94 11.33
C ILE A 223 -13.31 -21.85 12.42
N LYS A 224 -12.49 -22.63 13.12
CA LYS A 224 -12.93 -23.63 14.11
C LYS A 224 -13.88 -23.07 15.17
N GLY A 225 -13.69 -21.79 15.56
CA GLY A 225 -14.51 -21.10 16.58
C GLY A 225 -15.78 -20.44 16.02
N SER A 226 -16.01 -20.43 14.70
CA SER A 226 -17.16 -19.76 14.08
C SER A 226 -18.41 -20.64 14.08
N ASN A 227 -19.57 -20.04 13.69
CA ASN A 227 -20.83 -20.77 13.51
C ASN A 227 -20.69 -21.85 12.43
N ASN A 228 -21.39 -23.00 12.59
CA ASN A 228 -21.32 -24.12 11.66
C ASN A 228 -21.72 -23.73 10.22
N PHE A 229 -22.71 -22.87 10.05
CA PHE A 229 -23.11 -22.38 8.73
C PHE A 229 -22.00 -21.54 8.07
N VAL A 230 -21.36 -20.66 8.83
CA VAL A 230 -20.21 -19.87 8.36
C VAL A 230 -19.04 -20.77 7.99
N LYS A 231 -18.77 -21.82 8.79
CA LYS A 231 -17.75 -22.82 8.47
C LYS A 231 -18.02 -23.47 7.11
N LEU A 232 -19.24 -23.95 6.91
CA LEU A 232 -19.63 -24.60 5.67
C LEU A 232 -19.44 -23.69 4.47
N LEU A 233 -19.94 -22.46 4.53
CA LEU A 233 -19.80 -21.48 3.44
C LEU A 233 -18.34 -21.18 3.10
N ILE A 234 -17.50 -20.94 4.11
CA ILE A 234 -16.08 -20.63 3.90
C ILE A 234 -15.34 -21.84 3.31
N MET A 235 -15.65 -23.06 3.76
CA MET A 235 -15.03 -24.27 3.23
C MET A 235 -15.43 -24.53 1.77
N ILE A 236 -16.71 -24.37 1.42
CA ILE A 236 -17.18 -24.48 0.04
C ILE A 236 -16.49 -23.45 -0.85
N GLU A 237 -16.50 -22.18 -0.45
CA GLU A 237 -15.86 -21.11 -1.23
C GLU A 237 -14.36 -21.32 -1.37
N SER A 238 -13.68 -21.76 -0.31
CA SER A 238 -12.25 -22.07 -0.33
C SER A 238 -11.92 -23.18 -1.32
N SER A 239 -12.72 -24.24 -1.34
CA SER A 239 -12.58 -25.35 -2.27
C SER A 239 -12.81 -24.90 -3.72
N LEU A 240 -13.85 -24.11 -3.98
CA LEU A 240 -14.12 -23.53 -5.30
C LEU A 240 -13.01 -22.61 -5.77
N ASN A 241 -12.45 -21.79 -4.89
CA ASN A 241 -11.31 -20.92 -5.21
C ASN A 241 -10.08 -21.73 -5.60
N ILE A 242 -9.76 -22.82 -4.90
CA ILE A 242 -8.65 -23.72 -5.27
C ILE A 242 -8.86 -24.28 -6.67
N LEU A 243 -10.04 -24.80 -6.97
CA LEU A 243 -10.38 -25.35 -8.29
C LEU A 243 -10.29 -24.27 -9.38
N TRP A 244 -10.86 -23.10 -9.14
CA TRP A 244 -10.84 -21.99 -10.10
C TRP A 244 -9.41 -21.51 -10.40
N PHE A 245 -8.60 -21.25 -9.38
CA PHE A 245 -7.23 -20.79 -9.59
C PHE A 245 -6.37 -21.86 -10.25
N SER A 246 -6.58 -23.14 -9.93
CA SER A 246 -5.90 -24.25 -10.61
C SER A 246 -6.27 -24.29 -12.09
N LEU A 247 -7.56 -24.17 -12.42
CA LEU A 247 -8.05 -24.14 -13.80
C LEU A 247 -7.50 -22.93 -14.59
N VAL A 248 -7.60 -21.73 -14.05
CA VAL A 248 -7.10 -20.52 -14.68
C VAL A 248 -5.61 -20.63 -14.97
N ARG A 249 -4.85 -21.22 -14.08
CA ARG A 249 -3.41 -21.40 -14.26
C ARG A 249 -3.06 -22.41 -15.35
N VAL A 250 -3.79 -23.54 -15.42
CA VAL A 250 -3.64 -24.50 -16.51
C VAL A 250 -3.95 -23.87 -17.87
N LEU A 251 -5.03 -23.08 -17.95
CA LEU A 251 -5.41 -22.37 -19.17
C LEU A 251 -4.34 -21.35 -19.58
N ARG A 252 -3.75 -20.61 -18.63
CA ARG A 252 -2.65 -19.69 -18.91
C ARG A 252 -1.38 -20.37 -19.43
N GLN A 253 -1.04 -21.55 -18.88
CA GLN A 253 0.11 -22.33 -19.38
C GLN A 253 -0.10 -22.81 -20.82
N LYS A 254 -1.34 -23.16 -21.21
CA LYS A 254 -1.71 -23.51 -22.57
C LYS A 254 -1.84 -22.29 -23.51
N GLY A 255 -1.47 -21.10 -23.09
CA GLY A 255 -1.52 -19.86 -23.90
C GLY A 255 -2.90 -19.25 -24.01
N VAL A 256 -3.93 -19.85 -23.37
CA VAL A 256 -5.28 -19.29 -23.38
C VAL A 256 -5.33 -18.10 -22.42
N GLY A 257 -5.59 -16.90 -22.91
CA GLY A 257 -5.72 -15.68 -22.12
C GLY A 257 -4.44 -14.87 -21.89
N LYS A 258 -3.33 -15.19 -22.56
CA LYS A 258 -2.08 -14.40 -22.45
C LYS A 258 -2.25 -12.91 -22.78
N ASN A 259 -3.20 -12.56 -23.64
CA ASN A 259 -3.37 -11.18 -24.13
C ASN A 259 -4.28 -10.31 -23.23
N ARG A 260 -4.92 -10.83 -22.18
CA ARG A 260 -5.81 -10.03 -21.32
C ARG A 260 -5.16 -9.49 -20.04
N TYR A 261 -4.00 -10.00 -19.63
CA TYR A 261 -3.39 -9.68 -18.33
C TYR A 261 -1.89 -9.39 -18.40
N ALA A 262 -1.27 -9.39 -19.59
CA ALA A 262 0.14 -9.03 -19.75
C ALA A 262 0.39 -7.53 -19.45
N ASP A 263 -0.63 -6.70 -19.55
CA ASP A 263 -0.54 -5.25 -19.34
C ASP A 263 -0.95 -4.81 -17.91
N GLU A 264 -1.25 -5.74 -17.00
CA GLU A 264 -1.80 -5.40 -15.68
C GLU A 264 -0.90 -5.80 -14.48
N TYR A 265 0.33 -6.36 -14.72
CA TYR A 265 1.28 -6.68 -13.63
C TYR A 265 2.68 -6.17 -13.93
#